data_eb16c6c201012f6501d9e5b3b521e02f
#
_entry.id   eb16c6c201012f6501d9e5b3b521e02f
#
_cell.length_a   1.000
_cell.length_b   1.000
_cell.length_c   1.000
_cell.angle_alpha   90.00
_cell.angle_beta   90.00
_cell.angle_gamma   90.00
#
_symmetry.space_group_name_H-M   'P 1'
#
loop_
_entity.id
_entity.type
_entity.pdbx_description
1 polymer ?
#
loop_
_entity_poly.entity_id
_entity_poly.type
_entity_poly.pdbx_seq_one_letter_code
_entity_poly.pdbx_strand_id
1 'polypeptide(L)'
;MNAVTTTTGEQYGVGKIVCVGRNYAAHAAELGNEVPEFPLIFIKPASALVFDGMSITKPAYSDDMHHEVELVLLIGKNLKNVTPEEAQKGIAGYGVGLDMTLRDVQNELKKKGHPWTIAKCFDT
;
A
#
# COMPACT_ATOMS: atom_id res chain seq x y z
N MET A 1 -0.65 -17.74 8.43
CA MET A 1 0.41 -16.90 7.83
C MET A 1 -0.20 -16.25 6.60
N ASN A 2 -0.14 -14.92 6.50
CA ASN A 2 -0.68 -14.23 5.32
C ASN A 2 0.23 -14.51 4.12
N ALA A 3 -0.34 -15.08 3.06
CA ALA A 3 0.40 -15.43 1.85
C ALA A 3 -0.37 -14.99 0.61
N VAL A 4 0.36 -14.53 -0.40
CA VAL A 4 -0.17 -14.26 -1.74
C VAL A 4 0.07 -15.48 -2.61
N THR A 5 -0.93 -15.85 -3.39
CA THR A 5 -0.83 -16.94 -4.38
C THR A 5 -0.82 -16.35 -5.79
N THR A 6 0.15 -16.72 -6.59
CA THR A 6 0.23 -16.31 -8.00
C THR A 6 -0.77 -17.09 -8.85
N THR A 7 -1.03 -16.63 -10.07
CA THR A 7 -1.86 -17.33 -11.05
C THR A 7 -1.26 -18.69 -11.47
N THR A 8 0.03 -18.89 -11.24
CA THR A 8 0.74 -20.17 -11.45
C THR A 8 0.70 -21.11 -10.25
N GLY A 9 0.09 -20.68 -9.12
CA GLY A 9 -0.07 -21.48 -7.91
C GLY A 9 1.07 -21.37 -6.89
N GLU A 10 2.09 -20.57 -7.17
CA GLU A 10 3.18 -20.32 -6.23
C GLU A 10 2.72 -19.46 -5.07
N GLN A 11 3.17 -19.77 -3.86
CA GLN A 11 2.81 -19.04 -2.64
C GLN A 11 3.99 -18.28 -2.06
N TYR A 12 3.74 -17.04 -1.69
CA TYR A 12 4.72 -16.14 -1.07
C TYR A 12 4.19 -15.62 0.26
N GLY A 13 4.91 -15.87 1.35
CA GLY A 13 4.59 -15.31 2.66
C GLY A 13 4.79 -13.79 2.67
N VAL A 14 3.79 -13.06 3.15
CA VAL A 14 3.85 -11.59 3.23
C VAL A 14 4.40 -11.18 4.60
N GLY A 15 5.59 -10.59 4.62
CA GLY A 15 6.18 -10.02 5.83
C GLY A 15 5.77 -8.56 6.06
N LYS A 16 5.74 -7.77 5.01
CA LYS A 16 5.35 -6.36 5.02
C LYS A 16 4.85 -5.92 3.66
N ILE A 17 4.08 -4.85 3.63
CA ILE A 17 3.62 -4.17 2.43
C ILE A 17 4.23 -2.78 2.43
N VAL A 18 5.05 -2.48 1.43
CA VAL A 18 5.67 -1.16 1.26
C VAL A 18 4.84 -0.36 0.26
N CYS A 19 4.36 0.79 0.67
CA CYS A 19 3.52 1.67 -0.13
C CYS A 19 4.27 2.94 -0.52
N VAL A 20 4.00 3.45 -1.73
CA VAL A 20 4.55 4.69 -2.24
C VAL A 20 3.43 5.71 -2.39
N GLY A 21 3.40 6.69 -1.50
CA GLY A 21 2.42 7.77 -1.54
C GLY A 21 2.72 8.80 -2.63
N ARG A 22 1.66 9.44 -3.16
CA ARG A 22 1.75 10.50 -4.19
C ARG A 22 2.53 10.09 -5.43
N ASN A 23 2.49 8.82 -5.79
CA ASN A 23 3.26 8.27 -6.90
C ASN A 23 2.58 8.47 -8.27
N TYR A 24 1.28 8.72 -8.30
CA TYR A 24 0.49 8.99 -9.50
C TYR A 24 0.27 10.49 -9.67
N ALA A 25 0.87 11.08 -10.71
CA ALA A 25 0.86 12.52 -10.93
C ALA A 25 -0.56 13.12 -11.03
N ALA A 26 -1.48 12.45 -11.75
CA ALA A 26 -2.87 12.88 -11.87
C ALA A 26 -3.57 12.92 -10.51
N HIS A 27 -3.44 11.87 -9.71
CA HIS A 27 -4.04 11.79 -8.38
C HIS A 27 -3.43 12.82 -7.40
N ALA A 28 -2.12 13.05 -7.47
CA ALA A 28 -1.48 14.10 -6.67
C ALA A 28 -2.06 15.48 -7.01
N ALA A 29 -2.26 15.79 -8.30
CA ALA A 29 -2.87 17.04 -8.75
C ALA A 29 -4.32 17.20 -8.30
N GLU A 30 -5.15 16.15 -8.36
CA GLU A 30 -6.55 16.14 -7.88
C GLU A 30 -6.63 16.49 -6.38
N LEU A 31 -5.66 16.05 -5.58
CA LEU A 31 -5.59 16.35 -4.16
C LEU A 31 -4.86 17.66 -3.84
N GLY A 32 -4.45 18.45 -4.87
CA GLY A 32 -3.68 19.67 -4.70
C GLY A 32 -2.26 19.47 -4.17
N ASN A 33 -1.70 18.28 -4.38
CA ASN A 33 -0.34 17.92 -3.97
C ASN A 33 0.59 17.90 -5.18
N GLU A 34 1.87 18.18 -4.95
CA GLU A 34 2.94 17.95 -5.92
C GLU A 34 3.45 16.52 -5.80
N VAL A 35 3.95 15.96 -6.93
CA VAL A 35 4.71 14.70 -6.88
C VAL A 35 6.02 14.99 -6.17
N PRO A 36 6.33 14.32 -5.05
CA PRO A 36 7.52 14.61 -4.29
C PRO A 36 8.80 14.22 -5.04
N GLU A 37 9.87 14.99 -4.84
CA GLU A 37 11.19 14.71 -5.41
C GLU A 37 11.75 13.35 -4.95
N PHE A 38 11.43 12.95 -3.72
CA PHE A 38 11.75 11.64 -3.16
C PHE A 38 10.49 10.83 -2.89
N PRO A 39 10.53 9.49 -3.03
CA PRO A 39 9.38 8.65 -2.75
C PRO A 39 8.89 8.81 -1.31
N LEU A 40 7.59 9.07 -1.15
CA LEU A 40 6.94 9.08 0.15
C LEU A 40 6.59 7.64 0.53
N ILE A 41 7.40 7.03 1.38
CA ILE A 41 7.26 5.63 1.75
C ILE A 41 6.51 5.50 3.08
N PHE A 42 5.54 4.58 3.12
CA PHE A 42 4.92 4.10 4.35
C PHE A 42 4.71 2.58 4.27
N ILE A 43 4.40 1.96 5.39
CA ILE A 43 4.28 0.50 5.49
C ILE A 43 2.89 0.15 6.01
N LYS A 44 2.28 -0.86 5.40
CA LYS A 44 1.15 -1.57 5.97
C LYS A 44 1.62 -2.93 6.52
N PRO A 45 1.14 -3.36 7.69
CA PRO A 45 1.46 -4.67 8.22
C PRO A 45 0.79 -5.78 7.41
N ALA A 46 1.33 -6.97 7.45
CA ALA A 46 0.72 -8.13 6.80
C ALA A 46 -0.69 -8.46 7.35
N SER A 47 -0.99 -8.05 8.59
CA SER A 47 -2.32 -8.22 9.20
C SER A 47 -3.41 -7.38 8.55
N ALA A 48 -3.05 -6.30 7.85
CA ALA A 48 -4.00 -5.46 7.11
C ALA A 48 -4.34 -6.03 5.71
N LEU A 49 -3.84 -7.23 5.38
CA LEU A 49 -4.07 -7.84 4.08
C LEU A 49 -5.40 -8.59 4.06
N VAL A 50 -6.27 -8.18 3.16
CA VAL A 50 -7.55 -8.83 2.85
C VAL A 50 -7.53 -9.30 1.42
N PHE A 51 -8.07 -10.48 1.16
CA PHE A 51 -8.04 -11.10 -0.16
C PHE A 51 -9.37 -10.94 -0.88
N ASP A 52 -9.34 -11.17 -2.19
CA ASP A 52 -10.52 -11.17 -3.04
C ASP A 52 -11.63 -12.06 -2.49
N GLY A 53 -12.88 -11.58 -2.56
CA GLY A 53 -14.05 -12.26 -2.00
C GLY A 53 -14.25 -12.07 -0.49
N MET A 54 -13.33 -11.43 0.23
CA MET A 54 -13.49 -11.09 1.64
C MET A 54 -14.10 -9.69 1.80
N SER A 55 -14.68 -9.44 2.97
CA SER A 55 -15.28 -8.14 3.29
C SER A 55 -14.25 -7.15 3.82
N ILE A 56 -14.35 -5.90 3.38
CA ILE A 56 -13.63 -4.77 3.94
C ILE A 56 -14.53 -4.08 4.98
N THR A 57 -14.05 -3.92 6.20
CA THR A 57 -14.81 -3.30 7.29
C THR A 57 -14.28 -1.90 7.58
N LYS A 58 -15.14 -0.89 7.40
CA LYS A 58 -14.80 0.49 7.77
C LYS A 58 -14.79 0.64 9.29
N PRO A 59 -13.68 1.10 9.90
CA PRO A 59 -13.64 1.41 11.33
C PRO A 59 -14.64 2.49 11.72
N ALA A 60 -15.21 2.37 12.93
CA ALA A 60 -16.24 3.29 13.43
C ALA A 60 -15.73 4.73 13.67
N TYR A 61 -14.41 4.93 13.76
CA TYR A 61 -13.81 6.24 14.02
C TYR A 61 -13.53 7.04 12.72
N SER A 62 -14.02 6.59 11.57
CA SER A 62 -13.91 7.31 10.30
C SER A 62 -15.24 7.34 9.57
N ASP A 63 -15.52 8.45 8.93
CA ASP A 63 -16.70 8.63 8.07
C ASP A 63 -16.37 8.67 6.58
N ASP A 64 -15.07 8.68 6.23
CA ASP A 64 -14.62 8.89 4.85
C ASP A 64 -13.53 7.89 4.47
N MET A 65 -13.93 6.65 4.12
CA MET A 65 -13.03 5.61 3.65
C MET A 65 -12.94 5.61 2.12
N HIS A 66 -11.74 5.81 1.61
CA HIS A 66 -11.42 5.75 0.18
C HIS A 66 -10.77 4.43 -0.21
N HIS A 67 -11.03 3.99 -1.44
CA HIS A 67 -10.27 2.94 -2.11
C HIS A 67 -9.25 3.59 -3.05
N GLU A 68 -7.98 3.30 -2.85
CA GLU A 68 -6.90 3.72 -3.74
C GLU A 68 -6.43 2.51 -4.54
N VAL A 69 -6.73 2.49 -5.85
CA VAL A 69 -6.31 1.40 -6.73
C VAL A 69 -4.83 1.50 -7.04
N GLU A 70 -4.10 0.43 -6.77
CA GLU A 70 -2.64 0.40 -6.85
C GLU A 70 -2.12 -0.75 -7.72
N LEU A 71 -1.05 -0.49 -8.47
CA LEU A 71 -0.23 -1.54 -9.04
C LEU A 71 0.58 -2.19 -7.92
N VAL A 72 0.39 -3.48 -7.74
CA VAL A 72 1.12 -4.27 -6.75
C VAL A 72 2.27 -5.01 -7.41
N LEU A 73 3.46 -4.88 -6.83
CA LEU A 73 4.66 -5.65 -7.21
C LEU A 73 4.93 -6.70 -6.13
N LEU A 74 4.90 -7.97 -6.51
CA LEU A 74 5.30 -9.07 -5.64
C LEU A 74 6.82 -9.25 -5.72
N ILE A 75 7.52 -8.96 -4.62
CA ILE A 75 8.97 -9.14 -4.53
C ILE A 75 9.26 -10.56 -4.07
N GLY A 76 9.84 -11.36 -4.94
CA GLY A 76 10.11 -12.78 -4.71
C GLY A 76 11.53 -13.10 -4.18
N LYS A 77 12.35 -12.09 -3.94
CA LYS A 77 13.75 -12.25 -3.49
C LYS A 77 14.09 -11.24 -2.40
N ASN A 78 14.98 -11.62 -1.51
CA ASN A 78 15.57 -10.65 -0.58
C ASN A 78 16.52 -9.71 -1.36
N LEU A 79 16.22 -8.41 -1.34
CA LEU A 79 16.97 -7.37 -2.03
C LEU A 79 17.47 -6.34 -1.02
N LYS A 80 18.75 -5.93 -1.16
CA LYS A 80 19.34 -4.84 -0.36
C LYS A 80 20.48 -4.20 -1.13
N ASN A 81 20.42 -2.87 -1.27
CA ASN A 81 21.47 -2.10 -1.97
C ASN A 81 21.76 -2.60 -3.39
N VAL A 82 20.69 -2.91 -4.13
CA VAL A 82 20.75 -3.41 -5.50
C VAL A 82 20.53 -2.29 -6.51
N THR A 83 20.97 -2.49 -7.74
CA THR A 83 20.66 -1.56 -8.85
C THR A 83 19.19 -1.66 -9.25
N PRO A 84 18.62 -0.66 -9.98
CA PRO A 84 17.27 -0.75 -10.51
C PRO A 84 17.03 -2.00 -11.37
N GLU A 85 18.00 -2.38 -12.18
CA GLU A 85 17.93 -3.58 -13.04
C GLU A 85 17.89 -4.88 -12.22
N GLU A 86 18.64 -4.95 -11.13
CA GLU A 86 18.61 -6.08 -10.20
C GLU A 86 17.30 -6.11 -9.41
N ALA A 87 16.80 -4.95 -8.99
CA ALA A 87 15.49 -4.84 -8.32
C ALA A 87 14.37 -5.36 -9.22
N GLN A 88 14.37 -4.97 -10.50
CA GLN A 88 13.39 -5.45 -11.48
C GLN A 88 13.41 -6.97 -11.64
N LYS A 89 14.59 -7.60 -11.65
CA LYS A 89 14.75 -9.06 -11.68
C LYS A 89 14.30 -9.77 -10.39
N GLY A 90 14.05 -9.01 -9.33
CA GLY A 90 13.53 -9.49 -8.06
C GLY A 90 12.01 -9.57 -8.00
N ILE A 91 11.31 -9.01 -8.99
CA ILE A 91 9.85 -9.03 -9.07
C ILE A 91 9.41 -10.44 -9.51
N ALA A 92 8.59 -11.10 -8.70
CA ALA A 92 8.01 -12.41 -8.98
C ALA A 92 6.65 -12.33 -9.67
N GLY A 93 5.94 -11.19 -9.53
CA GLY A 93 4.64 -11.02 -10.14
C GLY A 93 4.07 -9.62 -9.96
N TYR A 94 2.98 -9.39 -10.65
CA TYR A 94 2.23 -8.13 -10.63
C TYR A 94 0.77 -8.42 -10.29
N GLY A 95 0.13 -7.47 -9.65
CA GLY A 95 -1.29 -7.56 -9.30
C GLY A 95 -1.91 -6.19 -9.17
N VAL A 96 -3.19 -6.20 -8.82
CA VAL A 96 -3.95 -5.00 -8.47
C VAL A 96 -4.36 -5.12 -7.02
N GLY A 97 -4.24 -4.05 -6.27
CA GLY A 97 -4.68 -3.97 -4.89
C GLY A 97 -5.44 -2.69 -4.60
N LEU A 98 -6.05 -2.65 -3.44
CA LEU A 98 -6.69 -1.45 -2.90
C LEU A 98 -5.94 -1.03 -1.63
N ASP A 99 -5.34 0.16 -1.66
CA ASP A 99 -4.82 0.82 -0.46
C ASP A 99 -5.97 1.55 0.23
N MET A 100 -6.70 0.81 1.08
CA MET A 100 -7.81 1.39 1.84
C MET A 100 -7.31 2.47 2.79
N THR A 101 -7.95 3.63 2.71
CA THR A 101 -7.50 4.85 3.36
C THR A 101 -8.65 5.53 4.07
N LEU A 102 -8.50 5.82 5.36
CA LEU A 102 -9.43 6.67 6.10
C LEU A 102 -9.04 8.14 5.84
N ARG A 103 -9.67 8.75 4.85
CA ARG A 103 -9.23 10.04 4.30
C ARG A 103 -9.36 11.20 5.28
N ASP A 104 -10.45 11.25 6.01
CA ASP A 104 -10.70 12.22 7.07
C ASP A 104 -9.61 12.15 8.17
N VAL A 105 -9.32 10.94 8.64
CA VAL A 105 -8.28 10.69 9.65
C VAL A 105 -6.90 11.06 9.10
N GLN A 106 -6.58 10.65 7.88
CA GLN A 106 -5.29 10.99 7.24
C GLN A 106 -5.09 12.50 7.13
N ASN A 107 -6.12 13.25 6.75
CA ASN A 107 -6.04 14.70 6.61
C ASN A 107 -5.74 15.37 7.96
N GLU A 108 -6.35 14.92 9.04
CA GLU A 108 -6.05 15.44 10.39
C GLU A 108 -4.62 15.08 10.83
N LEU A 109 -4.15 13.86 10.55
CA LEU A 109 -2.79 13.46 10.85
C LEU A 109 -1.76 14.30 10.06
N LYS A 110 -2.02 14.58 8.78
CA LYS A 110 -1.18 15.45 7.95
C LYS A 110 -1.05 16.85 8.55
N LYS A 111 -2.16 17.48 8.95
CA LYS A 111 -2.18 18.81 9.58
C LYS A 111 -1.32 18.87 10.84
N LYS A 112 -1.29 17.79 11.61
CA LYS A 112 -0.55 17.68 12.87
C LYS A 112 0.88 17.17 12.70
N GLY A 113 1.29 16.77 11.50
CA GLY A 113 2.59 16.14 11.25
C GLY A 113 2.74 14.77 11.92
N HIS A 114 1.63 14.05 12.12
CA HIS A 114 1.61 12.74 12.76
C HIS A 114 1.74 11.60 11.72
N PRO A 115 2.21 10.41 12.14
CA PRO A 115 2.24 9.22 11.29
C PRO A 115 0.83 8.81 10.84
N TRP A 116 0.73 8.20 9.65
CA TRP A 116 -0.54 7.80 9.04
C TRP A 116 -1.05 6.43 9.50
N THR A 117 -0.43 5.82 10.48
CA THR A 117 -0.69 4.43 10.88
C THR A 117 -2.18 4.12 11.08
N ILE A 118 -2.90 4.94 11.88
CA ILE A 118 -4.32 4.71 12.13
C ILE A 118 -5.23 5.00 10.94
N ALA A 119 -4.73 5.68 9.91
CA ALA A 119 -5.47 5.96 8.68
C ALA A 119 -5.22 4.93 7.58
N LYS A 120 -4.11 4.20 7.64
CA LYS A 120 -3.61 3.32 6.58
C LYS A 120 -3.42 1.86 6.98
N CYS A 121 -3.30 1.56 8.28
CA CYS A 121 -2.92 0.24 8.78
C CYS A 121 -4.01 -0.42 9.65
N PHE A 122 -5.26 0.00 9.51
CA PHE A 122 -6.37 -0.62 10.21
C PHE A 122 -6.66 -2.02 9.65
N ASP A 123 -7.15 -2.89 10.50
CA ASP A 123 -7.61 -4.22 10.10
C ASP A 123 -8.99 -4.09 9.42
N THR A 124 -9.13 -4.69 8.27
CA THR A 124 -10.35 -4.67 7.46
C THR A 124 -10.97 -6.04 7.35
#